data_c53da536461f9131ce9916e33e9fbc90
#
_entry.id   c53da536461f9131ce9916e33e9fbc90
#
_cell.length_a   1.000
_cell.length_b   1.000
_cell.length_c   1.000
_cell.angle_alpha   90.00
_cell.angle_beta   90.00
_cell.angle_gamma   90.00
#
_symmetry.space_group_name_H-M   'P 1'
#
loop_
_entity.id
_entity.type
_entity.pdbx_description
1 polymer ?
#
loop_
_entity_poly.entity_id
_entity_poly.type
_entity_poly.pdbx_seq_one_letter_code
_entity_poly.pdbx_strand_id
1 'polypeptide(L)'
;MAPIWRLGSFRVLDLQMSKQVVIVGGGVIGLLTAFNLAAQVDQVIVCDKGGLGGESSWAGGGIVSPLYPWRYSPAVTALAHWSQDFYPQLGERLHASTGIDPQVHVTGLYWLDLDDEAEALAWAEREGRPLSKVAVSEAYAAVPVLGPGFESAVYMAGVANVRNPRLLKSLKAALQALPNVTLKEHCAITGFIRDGERIAGVETAEGAITADEVVLTAGAWSGDLLRPLGFELPVEPVKGQMILFKCAEDFLPSMVLAKGRYAIPRRDGHILVGSTLEYAGYDKTPTDEALQSLRASAIELIPDLADAELVGHWAGLRPGSPEGVPYIGRVPGCDGLWLNCGHYRNGLVLAPASCQLFSDLLSGRAPIIDPAPYAPAGRLQAI
;
A
#
# COMPACT_ATOMS: atom_id res chain seq x y z
N MET A 1 -23.67 -20.35 6.73
CA MET A 1 -24.48 -19.38 7.50
C MET A 1 -23.61 -18.16 7.72
N ALA A 2 -23.85 -17.10 6.99
CA ALA A 2 -23.06 -15.87 7.05
C ALA A 2 -23.48 -15.03 8.27
N PRO A 3 -22.57 -14.39 9.01
CA PRO A 3 -22.95 -13.47 10.06
C PRO A 3 -23.39 -12.14 9.42
N ILE A 4 -24.65 -11.87 9.54
CA ILE A 4 -25.30 -10.61 9.22
C ILE A 4 -24.82 -9.59 10.25
N TRP A 5 -23.99 -8.63 9.84
CA TRP A 5 -23.77 -7.42 10.61
C TRP A 5 -25.03 -6.54 10.55
N ARG A 6 -25.93 -6.79 11.48
CA ARG A 6 -27.03 -5.87 11.78
C ARG A 6 -26.43 -4.56 12.25
N LEU A 7 -26.87 -3.48 11.64
CA LEU A 7 -26.86 -2.13 12.23
C LEU A 7 -27.63 -2.18 13.55
N GLY A 8 -26.98 -2.57 14.62
CA GLY A 8 -27.49 -2.48 15.95
C GLY A 8 -27.49 -1.02 16.36
N SER A 9 -28.66 -0.48 16.63
CA SER A 9 -28.88 0.79 17.30
C SER A 9 -28.30 0.70 18.72
N PHE A 10 -27.03 0.98 18.88
CA PHE A 10 -26.44 1.30 20.17
C PHE A 10 -26.62 2.79 20.40
N ARG A 11 -27.67 3.15 21.16
CA ARG A 11 -27.69 4.39 21.92
C ARG A 11 -26.67 4.25 23.04
N VAL A 12 -25.45 4.66 22.81
CA VAL A 12 -24.55 5.10 23.87
C VAL A 12 -24.59 6.63 23.81
N LEU A 13 -25.23 7.21 24.83
CA LEU A 13 -25.08 8.60 25.18
C LEU A 13 -23.68 8.76 25.80
N ASP A 14 -22.64 8.74 24.99
CA ASP A 14 -21.38 9.37 25.31
C ASP A 14 -21.39 10.76 24.66
N LEU A 15 -21.05 11.75 25.43
CA LEU A 15 -20.77 13.11 24.97
C LEU A 15 -19.70 13.01 23.86
N GLN A 16 -20.15 12.91 22.63
CA GLN A 16 -19.33 12.89 21.45
C GLN A 16 -18.74 14.30 21.33
N MET A 17 -17.55 14.49 21.91
CA MET A 17 -16.78 15.70 21.62
C MET A 17 -16.56 15.72 20.12
N SER A 18 -16.99 16.79 19.47
CA SER A 18 -16.77 17.04 18.04
C SER A 18 -15.28 16.80 17.75
N LYS A 19 -14.97 15.76 16.97
CA LYS A 19 -13.59 15.38 16.70
C LYS A 19 -13.24 15.66 15.25
N GLN A 20 -12.32 16.59 15.04
CA GLN A 20 -11.76 16.91 13.73
C GLN A 20 -10.38 16.26 13.56
N VAL A 21 -10.22 15.49 12.48
CA VAL A 21 -8.96 14.82 12.13
C VAL A 21 -8.40 15.38 10.84
N VAL A 22 -7.15 15.83 10.86
CA VAL A 22 -6.39 16.20 9.65
C VAL A 22 -5.43 15.08 9.28
N ILE A 23 -5.51 14.60 8.05
CA ILE A 23 -4.64 13.58 7.48
C ILE A 23 -3.69 14.25 6.49
N VAL A 24 -2.39 14.14 6.74
CA VAL A 24 -1.33 14.72 5.92
C VAL A 24 -0.75 13.66 5.00
N GLY A 25 -1.08 13.74 3.72
CA GLY A 25 -0.74 12.78 2.67
C GLY A 25 -1.96 12.00 2.17
N GLY A 26 -2.32 12.20 0.92
CA GLY A 26 -3.47 11.60 0.24
C GLY A 26 -3.12 10.38 -0.61
N GLY A 27 -2.12 9.59 -0.21
CA GLY A 27 -1.84 8.26 -0.78
C GLY A 27 -2.88 7.23 -0.34
N VAL A 28 -2.68 5.95 -0.72
CA VAL A 28 -3.60 4.86 -0.34
C VAL A 28 -3.79 4.76 1.17
N ILE A 29 -2.73 5.00 1.95
CA ILE A 29 -2.81 4.98 3.42
C ILE A 29 -3.69 6.12 3.93
N GLY A 30 -3.48 7.36 3.46
CA GLY A 30 -4.29 8.49 3.89
C GLY A 30 -5.75 8.38 3.46
N LEU A 31 -6.01 7.96 2.24
CA LEU A 31 -7.38 7.80 1.72
C LEU A 31 -8.14 6.67 2.44
N LEU A 32 -7.51 5.52 2.70
CA LEU A 32 -8.11 4.44 3.49
C LEU A 32 -8.28 4.81 4.97
N THR A 33 -7.33 5.55 5.55
CA THR A 33 -7.47 6.09 6.91
C THR A 33 -8.69 7.02 6.98
N ALA A 34 -8.84 7.94 6.03
CA ALA A 34 -10.02 8.80 5.94
C ALA A 34 -11.32 7.99 5.80
N PHE A 35 -11.31 6.97 4.93
CA PHE A 35 -12.47 6.11 4.69
C PHE A 35 -12.90 5.34 5.96
N ASN A 36 -11.95 4.85 6.75
CA ASN A 36 -12.23 4.17 8.01
C ASN A 36 -12.71 5.11 9.11
N LEU A 37 -12.17 6.35 9.15
CA LEU A 37 -12.51 7.34 10.19
C LEU A 37 -13.81 8.09 9.93
N ALA A 38 -14.23 8.24 8.68
CA ALA A 38 -15.36 9.08 8.32
C ALA A 38 -16.67 8.76 9.06
N ALA A 39 -16.87 7.48 9.45
CA ALA A 39 -18.05 7.08 10.24
C ALA A 39 -17.85 7.23 11.77
N GLN A 40 -16.70 7.72 12.24
CA GLN A 40 -16.30 7.68 13.64
C GLN A 40 -15.97 9.06 14.21
N VAL A 41 -15.75 10.06 13.34
CA VAL A 41 -15.41 11.43 13.71
C VAL A 41 -16.31 12.42 12.98
N ASP A 42 -16.41 13.64 13.50
CA ASP A 42 -17.31 14.64 12.92
C ASP A 42 -16.78 15.21 11.61
N GLN A 43 -15.45 15.35 11.49
CA GLN A 43 -14.82 15.87 10.29
C GLN A 43 -13.48 15.21 10.01
N VAL A 44 -13.23 14.88 8.75
CA VAL A 44 -11.93 14.44 8.22
C VAL A 44 -11.50 15.39 7.12
N ILE A 45 -10.28 15.91 7.23
CA ILE A 45 -9.65 16.74 6.20
C ILE A 45 -8.39 16.02 5.72
N VAL A 46 -8.32 15.68 4.44
CA VAL A 46 -7.12 15.10 3.83
C VAL A 46 -6.40 16.18 3.04
N CYS A 47 -5.15 16.46 3.39
CA CYS A 47 -4.28 17.42 2.69
C CYS A 47 -3.17 16.67 1.96
N ASP A 48 -2.98 16.96 0.67
CA ASP A 48 -1.85 16.46 -0.10
C ASP A 48 -1.14 17.61 -0.82
N LYS A 49 0.20 17.59 -0.85
CA LYS A 49 1.02 18.59 -1.53
C LYS A 49 0.83 18.59 -3.06
N GLY A 50 0.37 17.49 -3.61
CA GLY A 50 0.08 17.30 -5.03
C GLY A 50 -1.34 16.81 -5.25
N GLY A 51 -1.55 16.04 -6.31
CA GLY A 51 -2.81 15.33 -6.54
C GLY A 51 -2.92 14.08 -5.66
N LEU A 52 -4.12 13.79 -5.17
CA LEU A 52 -4.40 12.62 -4.34
C LEU A 52 -4.02 11.32 -5.07
N GLY A 53 -3.25 10.49 -4.39
CA GLY A 53 -2.80 9.20 -4.91
C GLY A 53 -1.63 9.27 -5.90
N GLY A 54 -1.14 10.45 -6.29
CA GLY A 54 -0.21 10.67 -7.40
C GLY A 54 1.22 10.17 -7.21
N GLU A 55 1.59 9.66 -6.04
CA GLU A 55 2.95 9.22 -5.71
C GLU A 55 3.09 7.68 -5.73
N SER A 56 3.79 7.08 -4.77
CA SER A 56 4.06 5.65 -4.73
C SER A 56 2.81 4.76 -4.80
N SER A 57 1.68 5.26 -4.33
CA SER A 57 0.42 4.54 -4.37
C SER A 57 -0.07 4.29 -5.80
N TRP A 58 0.13 5.26 -6.70
CA TRP A 58 -0.18 5.11 -8.12
C TRP A 58 0.88 4.27 -8.84
N ALA A 59 2.16 4.50 -8.51
CA ALA A 59 3.30 3.94 -9.23
C ALA A 59 3.52 2.44 -8.97
N GLY A 60 2.96 1.88 -7.89
CA GLY A 60 3.21 0.51 -7.46
C GLY A 60 2.58 -0.57 -8.35
N GLY A 61 3.07 -1.79 -8.22
CA GLY A 61 2.62 -2.94 -9.02
C GLY A 61 1.23 -3.47 -8.68
N GLY A 62 0.77 -3.29 -7.46
CA GLY A 62 -0.57 -3.72 -7.05
C GLY A 62 -0.69 -5.19 -6.68
N ILE A 63 0.41 -5.91 -6.44
CA ILE A 63 0.36 -7.28 -5.91
C ILE A 63 -0.18 -7.24 -4.49
N VAL A 64 -1.22 -8.02 -4.20
CA VAL A 64 -1.82 -8.16 -2.87
C VAL A 64 -1.11 -9.29 -2.11
N SER A 65 0.21 -9.19 -2.06
CA SER A 65 1.12 -10.02 -1.28
C SER A 65 2.48 -9.32 -1.18
N PRO A 66 3.23 -9.48 -0.09
CA PRO A 66 4.67 -9.25 -0.16
C PRO A 66 5.29 -10.10 -1.27
N LEU A 67 6.31 -9.59 -1.97
CA LEU A 67 6.91 -10.32 -3.12
C LEU A 67 7.49 -11.68 -2.75
N TYR A 68 8.08 -11.75 -1.56
CA TYR A 68 8.65 -12.95 -0.96
C TYR A 68 8.18 -12.98 0.50
N PRO A 69 6.95 -13.47 0.80
CA PRO A 69 6.34 -13.35 2.13
C PRO A 69 7.21 -13.93 3.25
N TRP A 70 7.93 -14.98 2.97
CA TRP A 70 8.82 -15.68 3.94
C TRP A 70 10.06 -14.89 4.35
N ARG A 71 10.41 -13.82 3.62
CA ARG A 71 11.57 -12.96 3.91
C ARG A 71 11.23 -11.77 4.81
N TYR A 72 9.99 -11.66 5.27
CA TYR A 72 9.53 -10.54 6.10
C TYR A 72 9.32 -10.98 7.55
N SER A 73 9.38 -9.99 8.44
CA SER A 73 9.10 -10.19 9.86
C SER A 73 7.65 -10.60 10.12
N PRO A 74 7.36 -11.25 11.27
CA PRO A 74 5.98 -11.56 11.67
C PRO A 74 5.06 -10.33 11.69
N ALA A 75 5.60 -9.15 11.99
CA ALA A 75 4.84 -7.91 11.98
C ALA A 75 4.30 -7.57 10.57
N VAL A 76 5.14 -7.67 9.53
CA VAL A 76 4.69 -7.46 8.14
C VAL A 76 3.72 -8.55 7.72
N THR A 77 3.98 -9.80 8.10
CA THR A 77 3.12 -10.95 7.80
C THR A 77 1.73 -10.78 8.39
N ALA A 78 1.60 -10.34 9.64
CA ALA A 78 0.30 -10.14 10.30
C ALA A 78 -0.59 -9.12 9.58
N LEU A 79 -0.02 -7.95 9.22
CA LEU A 79 -0.74 -6.94 8.42
C LEU A 79 -1.11 -7.47 7.03
N ALA A 80 -0.19 -8.19 6.38
CA ALA A 80 -0.42 -8.71 5.04
C ALA A 80 -1.55 -9.75 5.02
N HIS A 81 -1.56 -10.69 5.95
CA HIS A 81 -2.58 -11.75 6.03
C HIS A 81 -3.97 -11.16 6.24
N TRP A 82 -4.14 -10.27 7.22
CA TRP A 82 -5.42 -9.62 7.46
C TRP A 82 -5.91 -8.85 6.22
N SER A 83 -5.00 -8.12 5.58
CA SER A 83 -5.33 -7.33 4.39
C SER A 83 -5.69 -8.18 3.18
N GLN A 84 -4.98 -9.28 2.95
CA GLN A 84 -5.25 -10.21 1.84
C GLN A 84 -6.69 -10.75 1.92
N ASP A 85 -7.12 -11.14 3.13
CA ASP A 85 -8.45 -11.66 3.35
C ASP A 85 -9.53 -10.57 3.21
N PHE A 86 -9.19 -9.31 3.43
CA PHE A 86 -10.10 -8.17 3.34
C PHE A 86 -10.21 -7.54 1.93
N TYR A 87 -9.19 -7.66 1.08
CA TYR A 87 -9.15 -6.98 -0.22
C TYR A 87 -10.34 -7.27 -1.14
N PRO A 88 -10.86 -8.51 -1.28
CA PRO A 88 -12.03 -8.80 -2.10
C PRO A 88 -13.25 -7.98 -1.64
N GLN A 89 -13.53 -7.97 -0.33
CA GLN A 89 -14.64 -7.22 0.24
C GLN A 89 -14.48 -5.69 0.06
N LEU A 90 -13.25 -5.18 0.21
CA LEU A 90 -12.95 -3.76 -0.06
C LEU A 90 -13.26 -3.41 -1.51
N GLY A 91 -12.84 -4.25 -2.46
CA GLY A 91 -13.09 -4.06 -3.88
C GLY A 91 -14.57 -4.03 -4.22
N GLU A 92 -15.34 -4.98 -3.71
CA GLU A 92 -16.79 -5.04 -3.89
C GLU A 92 -17.50 -3.81 -3.29
N ARG A 93 -17.13 -3.43 -2.07
CA ARG A 93 -17.70 -2.26 -1.38
C ARG A 93 -17.45 -0.96 -2.14
N LEU A 94 -16.22 -0.75 -2.62
CA LEU A 94 -15.88 0.44 -3.40
C LEU A 94 -16.60 0.46 -4.74
N HIS A 95 -16.67 -0.68 -5.44
CA HIS A 95 -17.41 -0.78 -6.69
C HIS A 95 -18.90 -0.49 -6.49
N ALA A 96 -19.53 -1.10 -5.51
CA ALA A 96 -20.95 -0.91 -5.21
C ALA A 96 -21.30 0.56 -4.86
N SER A 97 -20.40 1.25 -4.13
CA SER A 97 -20.65 2.62 -3.68
C SER A 97 -20.33 3.69 -4.72
N THR A 98 -19.42 3.40 -5.68
CA THR A 98 -18.89 4.42 -6.60
C THR A 98 -19.13 4.12 -8.09
N GLY A 99 -19.49 2.88 -8.43
CA GLY A 99 -19.51 2.40 -9.82
C GLY A 99 -18.11 2.16 -10.42
N ILE A 100 -17.03 2.39 -9.65
CA ILE A 100 -15.66 2.26 -10.13
C ILE A 100 -15.08 0.96 -9.54
N ASP A 101 -14.90 -0.07 -10.38
CA ASP A 101 -14.28 -1.33 -10.00
C ASP A 101 -12.75 -1.13 -9.80
N PRO A 102 -12.19 -1.34 -8.59
CA PRO A 102 -10.75 -1.32 -8.34
C PRO A 102 -9.98 -2.42 -9.07
N GLN A 103 -10.68 -3.38 -9.64
CA GLN A 103 -10.12 -4.57 -10.29
C GLN A 103 -9.23 -5.38 -9.32
N VAL A 104 -9.79 -5.78 -8.18
CA VAL A 104 -9.17 -6.82 -7.35
C VAL A 104 -9.34 -8.14 -8.11
N HIS A 105 -8.23 -8.67 -8.61
CA HIS A 105 -8.21 -9.81 -9.52
C HIS A 105 -7.32 -10.91 -8.96
N VAL A 106 -7.93 -12.03 -8.57
CA VAL A 106 -7.20 -13.22 -8.11
C VAL A 106 -6.69 -13.97 -9.33
N THR A 107 -5.38 -13.94 -9.55
CA THR A 107 -4.70 -14.59 -10.67
C THR A 107 -3.71 -15.65 -10.22
N GLY A 108 -3.46 -15.74 -8.91
CA GLY A 108 -2.35 -16.50 -8.38
C GLY A 108 -1.00 -15.84 -8.70
N LEU A 109 0.05 -16.44 -8.16
CA LEU A 109 1.42 -16.02 -8.41
C LEU A 109 2.31 -17.27 -8.49
N TYR A 110 3.09 -17.39 -9.54
CA TYR A 110 4.17 -18.34 -9.68
C TYR A 110 5.51 -17.68 -9.32
N TRP A 111 6.27 -18.28 -8.43
CA TRP A 111 7.68 -18.02 -8.21
C TRP A 111 8.47 -19.08 -8.95
N LEU A 112 9.34 -18.66 -9.86
CA LEU A 112 10.13 -19.55 -10.72
C LEU A 112 11.58 -19.51 -10.25
N ASP A 113 12.20 -20.68 -10.14
CA ASP A 113 13.60 -20.89 -9.73
C ASP A 113 14.00 -20.13 -8.47
N LEU A 114 13.25 -20.37 -7.38
CA LEU A 114 13.55 -19.80 -6.09
C LEU A 114 14.79 -20.42 -5.46
N ASP A 115 15.76 -19.58 -5.07
CA ASP A 115 16.95 -20.02 -4.34
C ASP A 115 16.63 -20.49 -2.91
N ASP A 116 15.55 -19.94 -2.31
CA ASP A 116 15.08 -20.20 -0.94
C ASP A 116 13.71 -20.95 -0.92
N GLU A 117 13.51 -21.89 -1.86
CA GLU A 117 12.27 -22.67 -1.98
C GLU A 117 11.91 -23.39 -0.66
N ALA A 118 12.89 -23.96 0.02
CA ALA A 118 12.66 -24.67 1.27
C ALA A 118 12.13 -23.76 2.38
N GLU A 119 12.65 -22.55 2.49
CA GLU A 119 12.19 -21.52 3.43
C GLU A 119 10.78 -21.06 3.10
N ALA A 120 10.47 -20.91 1.80
CA ALA A 120 9.14 -20.54 1.33
C ALA A 120 8.09 -21.58 1.73
N LEU A 121 8.38 -22.87 1.54
CA LEU A 121 7.49 -23.97 1.89
C LEU A 121 7.32 -24.11 3.41
N ALA A 122 8.41 -24.00 4.17
CA ALA A 122 8.37 -24.02 5.64
C ALA A 122 7.57 -22.83 6.21
N TRP A 123 7.70 -21.65 5.62
CA TRP A 123 6.88 -20.49 5.97
C TRP A 123 5.40 -20.77 5.71
N ALA A 124 5.06 -21.32 4.54
CA ALA A 124 3.68 -21.60 4.16
C ALA A 124 3.00 -22.57 5.12
N GLU A 125 3.70 -23.62 5.54
CA GLU A 125 3.22 -24.58 6.55
C GLU A 125 2.98 -23.88 7.89
N ARG A 126 3.95 -23.09 8.38
CA ARG A 126 3.85 -22.37 9.66
C ARG A 126 2.71 -21.36 9.68
N GLU A 127 2.54 -20.63 8.60
CA GLU A 127 1.53 -19.57 8.48
C GLU A 127 0.16 -20.08 7.97
N GLY A 128 0.02 -21.36 7.64
CA GLY A 128 -1.20 -21.95 7.10
C GLY A 128 -1.61 -21.38 5.74
N ARG A 129 -0.63 -21.01 4.88
CA ARG A 129 -0.89 -20.43 3.56
C ARG A 129 -0.79 -21.47 2.45
N PRO A 130 -1.67 -21.39 1.41
CA PRO A 130 -1.75 -22.40 0.35
C PRO A 130 -0.67 -22.20 -0.72
N LEU A 131 0.60 -22.06 -0.28
CA LEU A 131 1.75 -22.01 -1.17
C LEU A 131 2.33 -23.42 -1.27
N SER A 132 2.55 -23.92 -2.48
CA SER A 132 3.03 -25.27 -2.70
C SER A 132 4.02 -25.33 -3.88
N LYS A 133 4.92 -26.29 -3.82
CA LYS A 133 5.73 -26.67 -4.98
C LYS A 133 4.83 -27.35 -6.00
N VAL A 134 4.97 -26.95 -7.26
CA VAL A 134 4.29 -27.53 -8.42
C VAL A 134 5.32 -27.99 -9.44
N ALA A 135 4.93 -28.94 -10.31
CA ALA A 135 5.80 -29.32 -11.41
C ALA A 135 5.97 -28.10 -12.35
N VAL A 136 7.20 -27.86 -12.82
CA VAL A 136 7.44 -26.75 -13.75
C VAL A 136 6.63 -26.87 -15.03
N SER A 137 6.34 -28.10 -15.47
CA SER A 137 5.45 -28.37 -16.60
C SER A 137 4.01 -27.86 -16.37
N GLU A 138 3.52 -27.87 -15.12
CA GLU A 138 2.22 -27.28 -14.78
C GLU A 138 2.27 -25.76 -14.90
N ALA A 139 3.38 -25.12 -14.48
CA ALA A 139 3.56 -23.67 -14.64
C ALA A 139 3.56 -23.28 -16.13
N TYR A 140 4.28 -24.04 -17.00
CA TYR A 140 4.27 -23.82 -18.44
C TYR A 140 2.89 -24.06 -19.08
N ALA A 141 2.14 -25.06 -18.61
CA ALA A 141 0.78 -25.32 -19.09
C ALA A 141 -0.20 -24.21 -18.68
N ALA A 142 -0.06 -23.69 -17.45
CA ALA A 142 -0.91 -22.63 -16.94
C ALA A 142 -0.56 -21.24 -17.49
N VAL A 143 0.71 -21.02 -17.84
CA VAL A 143 1.23 -19.76 -18.39
C VAL A 143 2.03 -20.05 -19.65
N PRO A 144 1.37 -20.30 -20.78
CA PRO A 144 2.02 -20.77 -22.03
C PRO A 144 3.03 -19.78 -22.64
N VAL A 145 2.97 -18.52 -22.25
CA VAL A 145 3.87 -17.45 -22.75
C VAL A 145 5.18 -17.35 -21.97
N LEU A 146 5.43 -18.22 -20.98
CA LEU A 146 6.69 -18.25 -20.25
C LEU A 146 7.88 -18.57 -21.15
N GLY A 147 8.96 -17.83 -20.93
CA GLY A 147 10.26 -18.14 -21.52
C GLY A 147 10.77 -19.53 -21.09
N PRO A 148 11.54 -20.20 -21.93
CA PRO A 148 12.08 -21.52 -21.62
C PRO A 148 13.20 -21.45 -20.56
N GLY A 149 13.50 -22.59 -19.90
CA GLY A 149 14.67 -22.77 -19.07
C GLY A 149 14.42 -22.71 -17.57
N PHE A 150 13.18 -22.51 -17.11
CA PHE A 150 12.85 -22.67 -15.70
C PHE A 150 12.78 -24.14 -15.31
N GLU A 151 13.35 -24.47 -14.14
CA GLU A 151 13.50 -25.85 -13.63
C GLU A 151 12.61 -26.13 -12.43
N SER A 152 12.17 -25.08 -11.69
CA SER A 152 11.33 -25.21 -10.51
C SER A 152 10.24 -24.14 -10.47
N ALA A 153 9.14 -24.45 -9.80
CA ALA A 153 8.04 -23.53 -9.59
C ALA A 153 7.36 -23.75 -8.24
N VAL A 154 7.04 -22.63 -7.58
CA VAL A 154 6.19 -22.58 -6.40
C VAL A 154 4.99 -21.72 -6.73
N TYR A 155 3.80 -22.12 -6.30
CA TYR A 155 2.55 -21.44 -6.66
C TYR A 155 1.67 -21.17 -5.45
N MET A 156 1.03 -20.01 -5.45
CA MET A 156 -0.02 -19.66 -4.49
C MET A 156 -1.24 -19.10 -5.24
N ALA A 157 -2.32 -19.87 -5.28
CA ALA A 157 -3.52 -19.59 -6.06
C ALA A 157 -4.28 -18.33 -5.60
N GLY A 158 -4.29 -18.05 -4.31
CA GLY A 158 -5.08 -16.99 -3.70
C GLY A 158 -4.50 -15.57 -3.86
N VAL A 159 -3.33 -15.42 -4.48
CA VAL A 159 -2.73 -14.09 -4.63
C VAL A 159 -3.50 -13.27 -5.67
N ALA A 160 -3.97 -12.11 -5.22
CA ALA A 160 -4.63 -11.14 -6.08
C ALA A 160 -3.66 -10.04 -6.53
N ASN A 161 -4.05 -9.33 -7.57
CA ASN A 161 -3.54 -8.00 -7.87
C ASN A 161 -4.69 -7.01 -7.90
N VAL A 162 -4.38 -5.73 -7.66
CA VAL A 162 -5.34 -4.63 -7.76
C VAL A 162 -4.80 -3.57 -8.71
N ARG A 163 -5.68 -2.89 -9.44
CA ARG A 163 -5.25 -1.80 -10.32
C ARG A 163 -5.17 -0.50 -9.55
N ASN A 164 -3.97 -0.13 -9.11
CA ASN A 164 -3.71 1.01 -8.24
C ASN A 164 -4.43 2.30 -8.66
N PRO A 165 -4.34 2.78 -9.92
CA PRO A 165 -5.05 4.00 -10.32
C PRO A 165 -6.57 3.91 -10.16
N ARG A 166 -7.15 2.73 -10.34
CA ARG A 166 -8.60 2.50 -10.19
C ARG A 166 -9.00 2.44 -8.72
N LEU A 167 -8.19 1.79 -7.87
CA LEU A 167 -8.39 1.77 -6.42
C LEU A 167 -8.38 3.20 -5.84
N LEU A 168 -7.38 4.00 -6.22
CA LEU A 168 -7.27 5.39 -5.78
C LEU A 168 -8.44 6.23 -6.27
N LYS A 169 -8.87 6.05 -7.53
CA LYS A 169 -10.03 6.74 -8.10
C LYS A 169 -11.32 6.36 -7.37
N SER A 170 -11.52 5.09 -7.05
CA SER A 170 -12.71 4.64 -6.32
C SER A 170 -12.72 5.13 -4.87
N LEU A 171 -11.57 5.11 -4.17
CA LEU A 171 -11.44 5.69 -2.83
C LEU A 171 -11.73 7.19 -2.81
N LYS A 172 -11.15 7.94 -3.75
CA LYS A 172 -11.42 9.38 -3.90
C LYS A 172 -12.91 9.64 -4.12
N ALA A 173 -13.56 8.92 -5.03
CA ALA A 173 -14.98 9.06 -5.30
C ALA A 173 -15.85 8.70 -4.08
N ALA A 174 -15.51 7.62 -3.36
CA ALA A 174 -16.21 7.25 -2.14
C ALA A 174 -16.12 8.33 -1.06
N LEU A 175 -14.95 8.92 -0.87
CA LEU A 175 -14.71 9.98 0.11
C LEU A 175 -15.41 11.30 -0.28
N GLN A 176 -15.41 11.65 -1.56
CA GLN A 176 -16.11 12.84 -2.08
C GLN A 176 -17.62 12.78 -1.86
N ALA A 177 -18.21 11.59 -1.74
CA ALA A 177 -19.62 11.41 -1.47
C ALA A 177 -19.98 11.58 0.03
N LEU A 178 -19.01 11.68 0.92
CA LEU A 178 -19.23 11.81 2.36
C LEU A 178 -19.25 13.28 2.78
N PRO A 179 -20.32 13.76 3.44
CA PRO A 179 -20.49 15.19 3.75
C PRO A 179 -19.49 15.72 4.79
N ASN A 180 -18.92 14.84 5.60
CA ASN A 180 -17.95 15.18 6.65
C ASN A 180 -16.50 14.97 6.22
N VAL A 181 -16.22 14.73 4.94
CA VAL A 181 -14.87 14.57 4.41
C VAL A 181 -14.53 15.71 3.46
N THR A 182 -13.39 16.35 3.69
CA THR A 182 -12.83 17.38 2.81
C THR A 182 -11.51 16.90 2.23
N LEU A 183 -11.40 16.88 0.90
CA LEU A 183 -10.18 16.52 0.18
C LEU A 183 -9.53 17.78 -0.38
N LYS A 184 -8.29 18.08 0.04
CA LYS A 184 -7.50 19.23 -0.38
C LYS A 184 -6.26 18.75 -1.15
N GLU A 185 -6.33 18.84 -2.47
CA GLU A 185 -5.19 18.64 -3.38
C GLU A 185 -4.36 19.94 -3.46
N HIS A 186 -3.07 19.82 -3.76
CA HIS A 186 -2.14 20.95 -3.84
C HIS A 186 -2.06 21.78 -2.56
N CYS A 187 -2.31 21.13 -1.42
CA CYS A 187 -2.30 21.70 -0.08
C CYS A 187 -1.11 21.14 0.71
N ALA A 188 0.06 21.73 0.49
CA ALA A 188 1.26 21.34 1.23
C ALA A 188 1.20 21.83 2.67
N ILE A 189 1.55 20.94 3.61
CA ILE A 189 1.73 21.31 5.01
C ILE A 189 3.11 21.95 5.17
N THR A 190 3.15 23.16 5.74
CA THR A 190 4.36 23.96 5.96
C THR A 190 4.82 23.94 7.41
N GLY A 191 3.94 23.56 8.35
CA GLY A 191 4.23 23.51 9.77
C GLY A 191 3.10 22.88 10.59
N PHE A 192 3.29 22.87 11.88
CA PHE A 192 2.31 22.37 12.85
C PHE A 192 1.92 23.47 13.84
N ILE A 193 0.63 23.58 14.11
CA ILE A 193 0.10 24.45 15.17
C ILE A 193 0.30 23.76 16.50
N ARG A 194 0.98 24.42 17.45
CA ARG A 194 1.23 23.90 18.80
C ARG A 194 0.39 24.62 19.84
N ASP A 195 -0.12 23.86 20.78
CA ASP A 195 -0.69 24.34 22.03
C ASP A 195 0.00 23.59 23.18
N GLY A 196 1.07 24.17 23.71
CA GLY A 196 2.00 23.49 24.61
C GLY A 196 2.69 22.30 23.94
N GLU A 197 2.54 21.11 24.51
CA GLU A 197 3.06 19.85 23.98
C GLU A 197 2.12 19.22 22.93
N ARG A 198 0.91 19.77 22.79
CA ARG A 198 -0.11 19.26 21.86
C ARG A 198 0.07 19.84 20.47
N ILE A 199 -0.10 19.01 19.46
CA ILE A 199 -0.33 19.43 18.08
C ILE A 199 -1.84 19.66 17.92
N ALA A 200 -2.22 20.92 17.65
CA ALA A 200 -3.60 21.39 17.55
C ALA A 200 -4.00 21.71 16.09
N GLY A 201 -3.21 21.28 15.12
CA GLY A 201 -3.49 21.48 13.70
C GLY A 201 -2.24 21.59 12.85
N VAL A 202 -2.42 22.05 11.64
CA VAL A 202 -1.37 22.21 10.62
C VAL A 202 -1.41 23.59 10.00
N GLU A 203 -0.25 24.06 9.53
CA GLU A 203 -0.10 25.28 8.73
C GLU A 203 -0.01 24.94 7.25
N THR A 204 -0.63 25.74 6.42
CA THR A 204 -0.58 25.63 4.95
C THR A 204 -0.34 27.01 4.34
N ALA A 205 -0.04 27.07 3.05
CA ALA A 205 0.07 28.32 2.32
C ALA A 205 -1.26 29.13 2.28
N GLU A 206 -2.40 28.44 2.44
CA GLU A 206 -3.73 29.03 2.44
C GLU A 206 -4.20 29.45 3.85
N GLY A 207 -3.43 29.16 4.89
CA GLY A 207 -3.74 29.43 6.28
C GLY A 207 -3.70 28.19 7.17
N ALA A 208 -4.08 28.40 8.43
CA ALA A 208 -4.10 27.36 9.44
C ALA A 208 -5.34 26.47 9.33
N ILE A 209 -5.17 25.18 9.60
CA ILE A 209 -6.25 24.20 9.75
C ILE A 209 -6.12 23.59 11.14
N THR A 210 -7.06 23.92 12.03
CA THR A 210 -7.09 23.34 13.39
C THR A 210 -7.52 21.89 13.35
N ALA A 211 -7.11 21.10 14.32
CA ALA A 211 -7.48 19.69 14.44
C ALA A 211 -7.35 19.19 15.86
N ASP A 212 -8.19 18.25 16.25
CA ASP A 212 -8.01 17.49 17.49
C ASP A 212 -6.90 16.45 17.37
N GLU A 213 -6.77 15.88 16.19
CA GLU A 213 -5.73 14.91 15.87
C GLU A 213 -5.17 15.14 14.45
N VAL A 214 -3.87 15.03 14.31
CA VAL A 214 -3.15 15.10 13.03
C VAL A 214 -2.49 13.76 12.77
N VAL A 215 -2.64 13.22 11.56
CA VAL A 215 -2.10 11.92 11.16
C VAL A 215 -1.15 12.09 9.98
N LEU A 216 0.11 11.71 10.15
CA LEU A 216 1.09 11.71 9.07
C LEU A 216 1.04 10.41 8.26
N THR A 217 0.62 10.52 7.03
CA THR A 217 0.59 9.45 6.02
C THR A 217 1.35 9.85 4.75
N ALA A 218 2.35 10.74 4.93
CA ALA A 218 3.05 11.46 3.84
C ALA A 218 4.12 10.61 3.12
N GLY A 219 4.07 9.28 3.24
CA GLY A 219 4.96 8.37 2.52
C GLY A 219 6.43 8.67 2.79
N ALA A 220 7.23 8.81 1.75
CA ALA A 220 8.67 9.07 1.85
C ALA A 220 9.02 10.45 2.46
N TRP A 221 8.06 11.38 2.51
CA TRP A 221 8.24 12.73 3.09
C TRP A 221 7.88 12.82 4.56
N SER A 222 7.47 11.73 5.20
CA SER A 222 7.05 11.74 6.61
C SER A 222 8.19 12.15 7.56
N GLY A 223 9.43 11.76 7.26
CA GLY A 223 10.61 12.14 8.04
C GLY A 223 10.88 13.65 8.03
N ASP A 224 10.75 14.27 6.85
CA ASP A 224 10.98 15.72 6.71
C ASP A 224 9.97 16.54 7.50
N LEU A 225 8.72 16.07 7.60
CA LEU A 225 7.68 16.72 8.39
C LEU A 225 7.89 16.58 9.91
N LEU A 226 8.51 15.50 10.37
CA LEU A 226 8.78 15.28 11.79
C LEU A 226 10.04 15.96 12.29
N ARG A 227 11.03 16.19 11.44
CA ARG A 227 12.32 16.79 11.81
C ARG A 227 12.20 18.14 12.52
N PRO A 228 11.34 19.09 12.07
CA PRO A 228 11.13 20.36 12.76
C PRO A 228 10.51 20.22 14.17
N LEU A 229 9.92 19.05 14.47
CA LEU A 229 9.39 18.74 15.80
C LEU A 229 10.41 18.10 16.74
N GLY A 230 11.66 17.89 16.27
CA GLY A 230 12.74 17.30 17.06
C GLY A 230 12.80 15.77 16.99
N PHE A 231 12.24 15.16 15.94
CA PHE A 231 12.28 13.71 15.73
C PHE A 231 12.93 13.33 14.41
N GLU A 232 13.78 12.33 14.47
CA GLU A 232 14.24 11.61 13.30
C GLU A 232 13.40 10.33 13.09
N LEU A 233 12.69 10.28 11.98
CA LEU A 233 11.95 9.11 11.53
C LEU A 233 12.79 8.43 10.42
N PRO A 234 13.30 7.19 10.62
CA PRO A 234 14.11 6.51 9.63
C PRO A 234 13.23 5.93 8.50
N VAL A 235 12.64 6.83 7.74
CA VAL A 235 11.89 6.54 6.51
C VAL A 235 12.54 7.32 5.38
N GLU A 236 13.12 6.58 4.43
CA GLU A 236 13.83 7.16 3.31
C GLU A 236 13.14 6.87 1.96
N PRO A 237 13.32 7.74 0.95
CA PRO A 237 12.82 7.49 -0.40
C PRO A 237 13.64 6.39 -1.08
N VAL A 238 12.97 5.31 -1.50
CA VAL A 238 13.57 4.23 -2.30
C VAL A 238 12.87 4.18 -3.65
N LYS A 239 13.58 4.64 -4.69
CA LYS A 239 13.08 4.70 -6.05
C LYS A 239 12.88 3.31 -6.65
N GLY A 240 11.81 3.14 -7.39
CA GLY A 240 11.55 1.97 -8.20
C GLY A 240 10.87 2.33 -9.50
N GLN A 241 11.38 1.76 -10.60
CA GLN A 241 10.87 1.99 -11.94
C GLN A 241 10.07 0.79 -12.43
N MET A 242 9.08 1.06 -13.25
CA MET A 242 8.12 0.10 -13.80
C MET A 242 7.91 0.38 -15.28
N ILE A 243 7.66 -0.67 -16.06
CA ILE A 243 7.27 -0.57 -17.47
C ILE A 243 5.94 -1.26 -17.72
N LEU A 244 5.22 -0.81 -18.72
CA LEU A 244 3.89 -1.29 -19.07
C LEU A 244 3.84 -1.66 -20.56
N PHE A 245 3.46 -2.89 -20.85
CA PHE A 245 3.19 -3.36 -22.20
C PHE A 245 1.69 -3.43 -22.47
N LYS A 246 1.30 -3.35 -23.73
CA LYS A 246 -0.04 -3.64 -24.22
C LYS A 246 -0.04 -4.92 -25.04
N CYS A 247 -0.82 -5.90 -24.59
CA CYS A 247 -1.03 -7.19 -25.24
C CYS A 247 -2.53 -7.43 -25.46
N ALA A 248 -2.89 -8.61 -25.97
CA ALA A 248 -4.26 -9.08 -26.00
C ALA A 248 -4.81 -9.27 -24.57
N GLU A 249 -6.12 -9.22 -24.40
CA GLU A 249 -6.77 -9.67 -23.17
C GLU A 249 -6.42 -11.16 -22.94
N ASP A 250 -6.33 -11.55 -21.68
CA ASP A 250 -5.96 -12.91 -21.26
C ASP A 250 -4.58 -13.43 -21.74
N PHE A 251 -3.71 -12.55 -22.26
CA PHE A 251 -2.36 -12.89 -22.69
C PHE A 251 -1.53 -13.54 -21.56
N LEU A 252 -1.61 -13.02 -20.34
CA LEU A 252 -0.93 -13.54 -19.16
C LEU A 252 -1.97 -13.95 -18.10
N PRO A 253 -2.24 -15.27 -17.93
CA PRO A 253 -3.30 -15.74 -17.02
C PRO A 253 -2.99 -15.56 -15.53
N SER A 254 -1.72 -15.66 -15.13
CA SER A 254 -1.25 -15.56 -13.76
C SER A 254 -0.09 -14.58 -13.64
N MET A 255 0.09 -14.02 -12.43
CA MET A 255 1.32 -13.30 -12.12
C MET A 255 2.50 -14.28 -12.10
N VAL A 256 3.66 -13.81 -12.55
CA VAL A 256 4.90 -14.58 -12.54
C VAL A 256 6.03 -13.75 -11.97
N LEU A 257 6.94 -14.39 -11.22
CA LEU A 257 8.10 -13.76 -10.60
C LEU A 257 9.32 -14.67 -10.73
N ALA A 258 10.39 -14.14 -11.29
CA ALA A 258 11.69 -14.80 -11.38
C ALA A 258 12.80 -13.77 -11.17
N LYS A 259 13.90 -14.15 -10.53
CA LYS A 259 15.11 -13.31 -10.37
C LYS A 259 14.82 -11.89 -9.88
N GLY A 260 13.82 -11.72 -9.00
CA GLY A 260 13.42 -10.40 -8.47
C GLY A 260 12.60 -9.51 -9.41
N ARG A 261 12.24 -10.01 -10.59
CA ARG A 261 11.37 -9.35 -11.57
C ARG A 261 10.02 -10.05 -11.64
N TYR A 262 8.96 -9.29 -11.81
CA TYR A 262 7.60 -9.81 -11.90
C TYR A 262 6.85 -9.23 -13.09
N ALA A 263 5.93 -10.01 -13.64
CA ALA A 263 4.94 -9.57 -14.59
C ALA A 263 3.53 -9.75 -14.01
N ILE A 264 2.72 -8.70 -14.13
CA ILE A 264 1.38 -8.62 -13.54
C ILE A 264 0.37 -8.37 -14.65
N PRO A 265 -0.59 -9.29 -14.87
CA PRO A 265 -1.65 -9.09 -15.84
C PRO A 265 -2.69 -8.10 -15.38
N ARG A 266 -3.26 -7.36 -16.33
CA ARG A 266 -4.46 -6.56 -16.16
C ARG A 266 -5.57 -7.08 -17.07
N ARG A 267 -6.83 -6.99 -16.64
CA ARG A 267 -7.99 -7.51 -17.38
C ARG A 267 -8.12 -6.98 -18.80
N ASP A 268 -7.55 -5.82 -19.08
CA ASP A 268 -7.58 -5.16 -20.38
C ASP A 268 -6.33 -5.46 -21.23
N GLY A 269 -5.57 -6.50 -20.90
CA GLY A 269 -4.39 -6.94 -21.65
C GLY A 269 -3.12 -6.12 -21.39
N HIS A 270 -3.14 -5.16 -20.45
CA HIS A 270 -1.88 -4.56 -20.03
C HIS A 270 -1.07 -5.53 -19.16
N ILE A 271 0.24 -5.56 -19.39
CA ILE A 271 1.20 -6.34 -18.60
C ILE A 271 2.17 -5.37 -17.95
N LEU A 272 2.13 -5.31 -16.63
CA LEU A 272 3.01 -4.47 -15.84
C LEU A 272 4.23 -5.27 -15.39
N VAL A 273 5.43 -4.78 -15.74
CA VAL A 273 6.70 -5.42 -15.35
C VAL A 273 7.49 -4.50 -14.42
N GLY A 274 8.02 -5.07 -13.38
CA GLY A 274 8.81 -4.34 -12.39
C GLY A 274 9.72 -5.23 -11.55
N SER A 275 10.52 -4.65 -10.73
CA SER A 275 10.84 -3.24 -10.57
C SER A 275 12.33 -3.05 -10.29
N THR A 276 12.83 -1.84 -10.47
CA THR A 276 14.15 -1.48 -9.95
C THR A 276 14.11 -1.19 -8.44
N LEU A 277 15.29 -1.08 -7.83
CA LEU A 277 15.49 -0.61 -6.47
C LEU A 277 16.73 0.28 -6.45
N GLU A 278 16.51 1.58 -6.19
CA GLU A 278 17.53 2.61 -6.34
C GLU A 278 17.47 3.59 -5.15
N TYR A 279 18.63 4.04 -4.69
CA TYR A 279 18.78 5.07 -3.66
C TYR A 279 19.19 6.39 -4.35
N ALA A 280 18.21 7.14 -4.83
CA ALA A 280 18.37 8.37 -5.60
C ALA A 280 17.74 9.59 -4.91
N GLY A 281 17.55 9.55 -3.59
CA GLY A 281 16.82 10.57 -2.86
C GLY A 281 15.41 10.76 -3.42
N TYR A 282 15.00 12.01 -3.61
CA TYR A 282 13.66 12.34 -4.11
C TYR A 282 13.56 12.41 -5.64
N ASP A 283 14.62 12.03 -6.38
CA ASP A 283 14.57 12.00 -7.84
C ASP A 283 13.67 10.85 -8.35
N LYS A 284 12.65 11.22 -9.13
CA LYS A 284 11.69 10.30 -9.76
C LYS A 284 11.87 10.21 -11.28
N THR A 285 12.95 10.74 -11.81
CA THR A 285 13.19 10.71 -13.27
C THR A 285 13.43 9.27 -13.72
N PRO A 286 12.62 8.72 -14.63
CA PRO A 286 12.91 7.43 -15.25
C PRO A 286 14.23 7.48 -16.05
N THR A 287 14.96 6.36 -16.10
CA THR A 287 16.24 6.29 -16.78
C THR A 287 16.24 5.25 -17.90
N ASP A 288 17.00 5.50 -18.98
CA ASP A 288 17.11 4.59 -20.11
C ASP A 288 17.74 3.24 -19.71
N GLU A 289 18.69 3.25 -18.78
CA GLU A 289 19.33 2.04 -18.26
C GLU A 289 18.30 1.14 -17.55
N ALA A 290 17.42 1.73 -16.75
CA ALA A 290 16.34 0.99 -16.08
C ALA A 290 15.34 0.47 -17.08
N LEU A 291 14.96 1.26 -18.09
CA LEU A 291 14.09 0.84 -19.18
C LEU A 291 14.65 -0.38 -19.89
N GLN A 292 15.92 -0.32 -20.32
CA GLN A 292 16.58 -1.44 -21.01
C GLN A 292 16.67 -2.69 -20.13
N SER A 293 17.05 -2.54 -18.84
CA SER A 293 17.14 -3.63 -17.88
C SER A 293 15.76 -4.29 -17.64
N LEU A 294 14.72 -3.48 -17.46
CA LEU A 294 13.35 -3.98 -17.24
C LEU A 294 12.82 -4.69 -18.50
N ARG A 295 13.06 -4.11 -19.69
CA ARG A 295 12.64 -4.72 -20.96
C ARG A 295 13.38 -6.03 -21.22
N ALA A 296 14.67 -6.12 -20.97
CA ALA A 296 15.44 -7.35 -21.12
C ALA A 296 14.89 -8.45 -20.17
N SER A 297 14.65 -8.11 -18.90
CA SER A 297 14.07 -9.04 -17.94
C SER A 297 12.64 -9.47 -18.32
N ALA A 298 11.85 -8.55 -18.88
CA ALA A 298 10.50 -8.85 -19.35
C ALA A 298 10.51 -9.88 -20.50
N ILE A 299 11.41 -9.70 -21.47
CA ILE A 299 11.56 -10.60 -22.63
C ILE A 299 12.14 -11.95 -22.20
N GLU A 300 13.09 -11.98 -21.25
CA GLU A 300 13.58 -13.24 -20.69
C GLU A 300 12.44 -14.03 -20.02
N LEU A 301 11.58 -13.34 -19.26
CA LEU A 301 10.46 -13.96 -18.55
C LEU A 301 9.33 -14.36 -19.51
N ILE A 302 9.02 -13.53 -20.50
CA ILE A 302 7.93 -13.67 -21.48
C ILE A 302 8.43 -13.20 -22.85
N PRO A 303 8.97 -14.09 -23.70
CA PRO A 303 9.62 -13.72 -24.97
C PRO A 303 8.74 -12.90 -25.92
N ASP A 304 7.44 -13.16 -25.94
CA ASP A 304 6.49 -12.47 -26.82
C ASP A 304 6.34 -10.97 -26.51
N LEU A 305 6.84 -10.51 -25.34
CA LEU A 305 6.91 -9.08 -25.02
C LEU A 305 7.96 -8.32 -25.85
N ALA A 306 8.82 -9.02 -26.60
CA ALA A 306 9.75 -8.38 -27.54
C ALA A 306 9.02 -7.57 -28.61
N ASP A 307 7.88 -8.09 -29.10
CA ASP A 307 7.06 -7.51 -30.15
C ASP A 307 5.87 -6.72 -29.61
N ALA A 308 5.64 -6.72 -28.28
CA ALA A 308 4.55 -6.00 -27.66
C ALA A 308 4.82 -4.48 -27.58
N GLU A 309 3.77 -3.69 -27.75
CA GLU A 309 3.86 -2.24 -27.60
C GLU A 309 4.20 -1.84 -26.16
N LEU A 310 5.28 -1.10 -25.97
CA LEU A 310 5.63 -0.48 -24.69
C LEU A 310 4.86 0.85 -24.53
N VAL A 311 3.86 0.87 -23.66
CA VAL A 311 2.94 2.01 -23.50
C VAL A 311 3.23 2.87 -22.29
N GLY A 312 4.18 2.49 -21.42
CA GLY A 312 4.50 3.28 -20.25
C GLY A 312 5.83 2.93 -19.59
N HIS A 313 6.48 3.95 -19.01
CA HIS A 313 7.66 3.85 -18.16
C HIS A 313 7.59 4.97 -17.12
N TRP A 314 7.69 4.64 -15.84
CA TRP A 314 7.64 5.61 -14.75
C TRP A 314 8.42 5.16 -13.53
N ALA A 315 8.63 6.08 -12.60
CA ALA A 315 9.23 5.83 -11.30
C ALA A 315 8.33 6.27 -10.15
N GLY A 316 8.51 5.66 -8.99
CA GLY A 316 7.88 6.06 -7.72
C GLY A 316 8.85 5.91 -6.56
N LEU A 317 8.59 6.61 -5.46
CA LEU A 317 9.41 6.60 -4.26
C LEU A 317 8.70 5.80 -3.15
N ARG A 318 9.22 4.61 -2.86
CA ARG A 318 8.73 3.81 -1.73
C ARG A 318 9.18 4.46 -0.43
N PRO A 319 8.33 4.52 0.61
CA PRO A 319 8.70 5.00 1.95
C PRO A 319 9.45 3.89 2.71
N GLY A 320 10.76 3.79 2.47
CA GLY A 320 11.63 2.76 3.04
C GLY A 320 11.79 2.92 4.56
N SER A 321 11.25 1.99 5.34
CA SER A 321 11.45 1.88 6.78
C SER A 321 12.37 0.70 7.11
N PRO A 322 13.01 0.68 8.29
CA PRO A 322 13.78 -0.47 8.74
C PRO A 322 12.93 -1.75 8.70
N GLU A 323 13.46 -2.81 8.09
CA GLU A 323 12.82 -4.12 7.92
C GLU A 323 11.45 -4.08 7.19
N GLY A 324 11.06 -2.91 6.64
CA GLY A 324 9.74 -2.72 6.01
C GLY A 324 8.57 -2.67 6.98
N VAL A 325 8.84 -2.57 8.30
CA VAL A 325 7.79 -2.46 9.32
C VAL A 325 7.31 -1.02 9.41
N PRO A 326 6.01 -0.73 9.19
CA PRO A 326 5.48 0.63 9.25
C PRO A 326 5.47 1.20 10.69
N TYR A 327 5.28 2.50 10.78
CA TYR A 327 5.02 3.22 12.02
C TYR A 327 3.53 3.51 12.11
N ILE A 328 2.86 2.92 13.10
CA ILE A 328 1.42 3.09 13.33
C ILE A 328 1.21 3.39 14.81
N GLY A 329 0.79 4.62 15.13
CA GLY A 329 0.55 5.00 16.52
C GLY A 329 0.87 6.46 16.80
N ARG A 330 0.71 6.84 18.08
CA ARG A 330 0.96 8.21 18.57
C ARG A 330 2.47 8.51 18.63
N VAL A 331 2.83 9.73 18.26
CA VAL A 331 4.20 10.23 18.41
C VAL A 331 4.47 10.48 19.89
N PRO A 332 5.54 9.90 20.49
CA PRO A 332 5.88 10.12 21.89
C PRO A 332 6.13 11.60 22.18
N GLY A 333 5.58 12.12 23.28
CA GLY A 333 5.77 13.53 23.69
C GLY A 333 5.09 14.57 22.77
N CYS A 334 4.26 14.14 21.83
CA CYS A 334 3.47 15.01 20.98
C CYS A 334 2.00 14.58 21.00
N ASP A 335 1.22 15.09 21.93
CA ASP A 335 -0.21 14.85 21.95
C ASP A 335 -0.87 15.39 20.68
N GLY A 336 -1.89 14.69 20.18
CA GLY A 336 -2.59 15.06 18.95
C GLY A 336 -1.83 14.73 17.65
N LEU A 337 -0.64 14.11 17.69
CA LEU A 337 0.11 13.71 16.51
C LEU A 337 0.29 12.20 16.41
N TRP A 338 -0.01 11.67 15.23
CA TRP A 338 0.03 10.24 14.92
C TRP A 338 0.79 9.95 13.63
N LEU A 339 1.31 8.73 13.53
CA LEU A 339 1.92 8.19 12.33
C LEU A 339 1.09 7.01 11.79
N ASN A 340 0.99 6.94 10.48
CA ASN A 340 0.65 5.75 9.71
C ASN A 340 1.45 5.79 8.41
N CYS A 341 2.73 5.41 8.45
CA CYS A 341 3.67 5.61 7.34
C CYS A 341 4.81 4.59 7.36
N GLY A 342 5.69 4.63 6.36
CA GLY A 342 6.86 3.75 6.32
C GLY A 342 6.57 2.32 5.86
N HIS A 343 5.58 2.10 5.00
CA HIS A 343 5.16 0.76 4.53
C HIS A 343 6.08 0.15 3.48
N TYR A 344 7.12 0.84 3.07
CA TYR A 344 8.14 0.41 2.10
C TYR A 344 7.55 -0.19 0.82
N ARG A 345 7.94 -1.45 0.50
CA ARG A 345 7.54 -2.16 -0.72
C ARG A 345 6.11 -2.71 -0.67
N ASN A 346 5.54 -2.76 0.53
CA ASN A 346 4.29 -3.47 0.83
C ASN A 346 3.11 -2.52 1.08
N GLY A 347 3.27 -1.21 0.85
CA GLY A 347 2.28 -0.19 1.22
C GLY A 347 0.87 -0.47 0.71
N LEU A 348 0.73 -1.09 -0.47
CA LEU A 348 -0.57 -1.45 -0.98
C LEU A 348 -1.17 -2.63 -0.20
N VAL A 349 -0.44 -3.76 -0.13
CA VAL A 349 -0.98 -4.96 0.56
C VAL A 349 -1.22 -4.70 2.04
N LEU A 350 -0.40 -3.89 2.71
CA LEU A 350 -0.57 -3.61 4.14
C LEU A 350 -1.65 -2.56 4.45
N ALA A 351 -2.07 -1.76 3.45
CA ALA A 351 -2.91 -0.60 3.66
C ALA A 351 -4.22 -0.90 4.42
N PRO A 352 -5.04 -1.91 4.07
CA PRO A 352 -6.28 -2.17 4.79
C PRO A 352 -6.08 -2.43 6.27
N ALA A 353 -5.17 -3.35 6.64
CA ALA A 353 -4.89 -3.69 8.03
C ALA A 353 -4.25 -2.52 8.80
N SER A 354 -3.29 -1.82 8.17
CA SER A 354 -2.63 -0.66 8.76
C SER A 354 -3.62 0.45 9.10
N CYS A 355 -4.53 0.77 8.18
CA CYS A 355 -5.54 1.81 8.39
C CYS A 355 -6.63 1.37 9.37
N GLN A 356 -6.99 0.08 9.42
CA GLN A 356 -7.92 -0.43 10.41
C GLN A 356 -7.29 -0.42 11.82
N LEU A 357 -6.06 -0.92 11.96
CA LEU A 357 -5.31 -0.87 13.22
C LEU A 357 -5.19 0.57 13.73
N PHE A 358 -4.81 1.51 12.87
CA PHE A 358 -4.73 2.92 13.21
C PHE A 358 -6.09 3.45 13.69
N SER A 359 -7.16 3.15 12.98
CA SER A 359 -8.52 3.56 13.34
C SER A 359 -8.97 3.02 14.70
N ASP A 360 -8.61 1.78 15.03
CA ASP A 360 -8.91 1.16 16.32
C ASP A 360 -8.14 1.86 17.45
N LEU A 361 -6.85 2.16 17.24
CA LEU A 361 -6.02 2.86 18.21
C LEU A 361 -6.53 4.29 18.49
N LEU A 362 -6.88 5.05 17.42
CA LEU A 362 -7.40 6.40 17.55
C LEU A 362 -8.73 6.46 18.30
N SER A 363 -9.56 5.44 18.11
CA SER A 363 -10.91 5.34 18.70
C SER A 363 -10.93 4.58 20.03
N GLY A 364 -9.78 4.11 20.55
CA GLY A 364 -9.70 3.33 21.78
C GLY A 364 -10.40 1.97 21.72
N ARG A 365 -10.59 1.42 20.51
CA ARG A 365 -11.15 0.07 20.30
C ARG A 365 -10.08 -1.00 20.45
N ALA A 366 -10.52 -2.23 20.67
CA ALA A 366 -9.63 -3.38 20.61
C ALA A 366 -9.01 -3.49 19.22
N PRO A 367 -7.66 -3.48 19.11
CA PRO A 367 -6.98 -3.52 17.82
C PRO A 367 -7.14 -4.89 17.14
N ILE A 368 -7.20 -4.88 15.81
CA ILE A 368 -7.34 -6.11 14.99
C ILE A 368 -6.13 -7.06 15.10
N ILE A 369 -4.95 -6.53 15.43
CA ILE A 369 -3.69 -7.25 15.64
C ILE A 369 -2.90 -6.53 16.75
N ASP A 370 -1.85 -7.18 17.29
CA ASP A 370 -0.95 -6.56 18.28
C ASP A 370 -0.31 -5.28 17.70
N PRO A 371 -0.54 -4.11 18.30
CA PRO A 371 0.01 -2.83 17.84
C PRO A 371 1.50 -2.62 18.20
N ALA A 372 2.04 -3.37 19.17
CA ALA A 372 3.34 -3.11 19.75
C ALA A 372 4.50 -3.06 18.72
N PRO A 373 4.57 -3.96 17.71
CA PRO A 373 5.65 -3.92 16.71
C PRO A 373 5.67 -2.65 15.84
N TYR A 374 4.54 -1.95 15.72
CA TYR A 374 4.39 -0.80 14.85
C TYR A 374 4.47 0.54 15.59
N ALA A 375 4.47 0.50 16.93
CA ALA A 375 4.46 1.70 17.76
C ALA A 375 5.67 2.60 17.45
N PRO A 376 5.48 3.93 17.33
CA PRO A 376 6.59 4.87 17.17
C PRO A 376 7.51 4.94 18.37
N ALA A 377 7.00 4.66 19.58
CA ALA A 377 7.78 4.64 20.81
C ALA A 377 8.95 3.66 20.74
N GLY A 378 10.15 4.13 21.06
CA GLY A 378 11.40 3.34 20.98
C GLY A 378 11.94 3.13 19.55
N ARG A 379 11.22 3.58 18.52
CA ARG A 379 11.64 3.50 17.11
C ARG A 379 11.91 4.85 16.47
N LEU A 380 11.43 5.95 17.07
CA LEU A 380 11.82 7.33 16.75
C LEU A 380 13.03 7.73 17.58
N GLN A 381 13.92 8.55 16.99
CA GLN A 381 15.05 9.13 17.67
C GLN A 381 14.76 10.62 17.91
N ALA A 382 15.04 11.11 19.13
CA ALA A 382 15.03 12.54 19.43
C ALA A 382 16.31 13.17 18.88
N ILE A 383 16.24 14.34 18.24
CA ILE A 383 17.37 15.12 17.68
C ILE A 383 17.44 16.50 18.27
#